data_d265c8d9c610a954ea64ffdcd9c52150
#
_entry.id   d265c8d9c610a954ea64ffdcd9c52150
#
_cell.length_a   1.000
_cell.length_b   1.000
_cell.length_c   1.000
_cell.angle_alpha   90.00
_cell.angle_beta   90.00
_cell.angle_gamma   90.00
#
_symmetry.space_group_name_H-M   'P 1'
#
loop_
_entity.id
_entity.type
_entity.pdbx_description
1 polymer ?
#
loop_
_entity_poly.entity_id
_entity_poly.type
_entity_poly.pdbx_seq_one_letter_code
_entity_poly.pdbx_strand_id
1 'polypeptide(L)'
;MFERILLAVDGSEHSRKAVPVAGDLSRRYGGEVIVLHVREHEVTWGADIDVETADEARELVDGVVRELKDSGANVRGEVMRVALGQTPRAILDLARDEGVGLIVMGTRGLSDWGRLLMGSVAHKIVHLAEVPVLVVR
;
A
#
# COMPACT_ATOMS: atom_id res chain seq x y z
N MET A 1 0.22 17.57 -8.39
CA MET A 1 -0.42 16.23 -8.48
C MET A 1 0.39 15.18 -7.73
N PHE A 2 1.68 15.11 -7.90
CA PHE A 2 2.52 14.08 -7.26
C PHE A 2 3.29 14.61 -6.03
N GLU A 3 2.72 15.57 -5.33
CA GLU A 3 3.30 16.11 -4.09
C GLU A 3 3.27 15.09 -2.96
N ARG A 4 2.24 14.23 -2.94
CA ARG A 4 2.12 13.08 -2.05
C ARG A 4 1.65 11.87 -2.82
N ILE A 5 2.41 10.81 -2.72
CA ILE A 5 2.16 9.53 -3.40
C ILE A 5 1.94 8.48 -2.33
N LEU A 6 0.81 7.79 -2.37
CA LEU A 6 0.55 6.66 -1.49
C LEU A 6 0.97 5.37 -2.19
N LEU A 7 1.93 4.66 -1.60
CA LEU A 7 2.37 3.35 -2.07
C LEU A 7 1.82 2.28 -1.12
N ALA A 8 0.85 1.53 -1.59
CA ALA A 8 0.28 0.41 -0.83
C ALA A 8 1.09 -0.86 -1.08
N VAL A 9 1.62 -1.45 -0.02
CA VAL A 9 2.44 -2.66 -0.07
C VAL A 9 1.86 -3.77 0.80
N ASP A 10 1.98 -5.02 0.36
CA ASP A 10 1.50 -6.18 1.10
C ASP A 10 2.54 -7.33 1.16
N GLY A 11 3.76 -7.08 0.70
CA GLY A 11 4.84 -8.07 0.65
C GLY A 11 4.79 -9.00 -0.55
N SER A 12 3.78 -8.90 -1.41
CA SER A 12 3.69 -9.70 -2.64
C SER A 12 4.71 -9.25 -3.69
N GLU A 13 4.98 -10.10 -4.68
CA GLU A 13 5.86 -9.78 -5.79
C GLU A 13 5.37 -8.58 -6.60
N HIS A 14 4.06 -8.49 -6.88
CA HIS A 14 3.49 -7.36 -7.61
C HIS A 14 3.59 -6.05 -6.82
N SER A 15 3.33 -6.10 -5.53
CA SER A 15 3.53 -4.97 -4.63
C SER A 15 4.99 -4.50 -4.65
N ARG A 16 5.92 -5.44 -4.63
CA ARG A 16 7.36 -5.14 -4.67
C ARG A 16 7.76 -4.42 -5.96
N LYS A 17 7.17 -4.78 -7.09
CA LYS A 17 7.41 -4.10 -8.37
C LYS A 17 6.92 -2.64 -8.39
N ALA A 18 5.95 -2.31 -7.58
CA ALA A 18 5.44 -0.94 -7.44
C ALA A 18 6.42 -0.01 -6.71
N VAL A 19 7.30 -0.55 -5.88
CA VAL A 19 8.23 0.23 -5.05
C VAL A 19 9.16 1.13 -5.90
N PRO A 20 9.92 0.62 -6.89
CA PRO A 20 10.78 1.47 -7.68
C PRO A 20 10.01 2.50 -8.52
N VAL A 21 8.79 2.19 -8.93
CA VAL A 21 7.95 3.12 -9.66
C VAL A 21 7.59 4.34 -8.81
N ALA A 22 7.15 4.12 -7.57
CA ALA A 22 6.86 5.21 -6.64
C ALA A 22 8.11 6.04 -6.33
N GLY A 23 9.26 5.37 -6.15
CA GLY A 23 10.54 6.05 -5.91
C GLY A 23 10.98 6.94 -7.09
N ASP A 24 10.83 6.45 -8.31
CA ASP A 24 11.17 7.22 -9.50
C ASP A 24 10.28 8.47 -9.63
N LEU A 25 8.98 8.32 -9.39
CA LEU A 25 8.05 9.45 -9.39
C LEU A 25 8.40 10.48 -8.31
N SER A 26 8.72 10.03 -7.10
CA SER A 26 9.15 10.92 -6.01
C SER A 26 10.38 11.75 -6.40
N ARG A 27 11.40 11.10 -6.95
CA ARG A 27 12.63 11.79 -7.35
C ARG A 27 12.38 12.80 -8.48
N ARG A 28 11.55 12.42 -9.46
CA ARG A 28 11.27 13.28 -10.63
C ARG A 28 10.44 14.51 -10.28
N TYR A 29 9.47 14.35 -9.40
CA TYR A 29 8.49 15.39 -9.09
C TYR A 29 8.69 16.04 -7.71
N GLY A 30 9.65 15.56 -6.93
CA GLY A 30 9.92 16.10 -5.59
C GLY A 30 8.88 15.78 -4.55
N GLY A 31 8.01 14.79 -4.79
CA GLY A 31 6.93 14.44 -3.88
C GLY A 31 7.35 13.45 -2.80
N GLU A 32 6.61 13.45 -1.70
CA GLU A 32 6.75 12.48 -0.61
C GLU A 32 6.02 11.18 -0.93
N VAL A 33 6.68 10.05 -0.71
CA VAL A 33 6.03 8.72 -0.75
C VAL A 33 5.60 8.33 0.66
N ILE A 34 4.34 8.00 0.82
CA ILE A 34 3.80 7.39 2.04
C ILE A 34 3.67 5.90 1.76
N VAL A 35 4.53 5.10 2.36
CA VAL A 35 4.46 3.63 2.27
C VAL A 35 3.46 3.14 3.30
N LEU A 36 2.38 2.53 2.83
CA LEU A 36 1.33 2.00 3.69
C LEU A 36 1.25 0.48 3.57
N HIS A 37 1.29 -0.18 4.70
CA HIS A 37 0.88 -1.57 4.83
C HIS A 37 -0.29 -1.66 5.81
N VAL A 38 -1.35 -2.35 5.40
CA VAL A 38 -2.55 -2.57 6.21
C VAL A 38 -2.56 -4.02 6.63
N ARG A 39 -2.57 -4.26 7.95
CA ARG A 39 -2.72 -5.60 8.51
C ARG A 39 -4.14 -5.78 9.03
N GLU A 40 -4.70 -6.95 8.79
CA GLU A 40 -6.08 -7.26 9.15
C GLU A 40 -6.15 -8.12 10.40
N HIS A 41 -7.21 -7.96 11.18
CA HIS A 41 -7.54 -8.81 12.31
C HIS A 41 -8.99 -9.28 12.22
N GLU A 42 -9.27 -10.40 12.82
CA GLU A 42 -10.62 -10.98 12.90
C GLU A 42 -10.97 -11.31 14.34
N VAL A 43 -12.18 -10.97 14.75
CA VAL A 43 -12.72 -11.37 16.05
C VAL A 43 -13.54 -12.63 15.86
N THR A 44 -13.06 -13.75 16.38
CA THR A 44 -13.70 -15.05 16.27
C THR A 44 -13.79 -15.69 17.66
N TRP A 45 -15.00 -16.12 18.06
CA TRP A 45 -15.23 -16.78 19.35
C TRP A 45 -14.72 -15.97 20.56
N GLY A 46 -14.82 -14.64 20.49
CA GLY A 46 -14.36 -13.75 21.55
C GLY A 46 -12.85 -13.53 21.61
N ALA A 47 -12.10 -14.10 20.67
CA ALA A 47 -10.66 -13.87 20.51
C ALA A 47 -10.41 -12.93 19.34
N ASP A 48 -9.49 -11.98 19.53
CA ASP A 48 -9.02 -11.07 18.48
C ASP A 48 -7.73 -11.65 17.90
N ILE A 49 -7.79 -12.07 16.63
CA ILE A 49 -6.73 -12.80 15.96
C ILE A 49 -6.15 -11.93 14.83
N ASP A 50 -4.88 -11.62 14.90
CA ASP A 50 -4.15 -10.95 13.82
C ASP A 50 -3.74 -11.95 12.74
N VAL A 51 -3.93 -11.58 11.47
CA VAL A 51 -3.47 -12.37 10.31
C VAL A 51 -1.94 -12.35 10.24
N GLU A 52 -1.32 -11.25 10.65
CA GLU A 52 0.12 -11.10 10.79
C GLU A 52 0.45 -10.29 12.04
N THR A 53 1.68 -10.43 12.53
CA THR A 53 2.11 -9.70 13.72
C THR A 53 2.42 -8.25 13.42
N ALA A 54 2.39 -7.41 14.46
CA ALA A 54 2.80 -6.01 14.34
C ALA A 54 4.26 -5.86 13.89
N ASP A 55 5.13 -6.75 14.38
CA ASP A 55 6.56 -6.74 14.04
C ASP A 55 6.78 -7.11 12.57
N GLU A 56 6.09 -8.13 12.05
CA GLU A 56 6.16 -8.50 10.64
C GLU A 56 5.72 -7.34 9.73
N ALA A 57 4.61 -6.68 10.08
CA ALA A 57 4.11 -5.54 9.33
C ALA A 57 5.10 -4.37 9.36
N ARG A 58 5.70 -4.09 10.52
CA ARG A 58 6.69 -3.02 10.67
C ARG A 58 7.97 -3.33 9.89
N GLU A 59 8.45 -4.56 9.91
CA GLU A 59 9.62 -4.97 9.12
C GLU A 59 9.40 -4.79 7.62
N LEU A 60 8.22 -5.14 7.12
CA LEU A 60 7.87 -4.94 5.72
C LEU A 60 7.96 -3.46 5.33
N VAL A 61 7.31 -2.59 6.09
CA VAL A 61 7.31 -1.15 5.82
C VAL A 61 8.71 -0.56 5.96
N ASP A 62 9.44 -0.90 7.03
CA ASP A 62 10.78 -0.38 7.27
C ASP A 62 11.76 -0.78 6.15
N GLY A 63 11.64 -2.01 5.62
CA GLY A 63 12.42 -2.47 4.49
C GLY A 63 12.18 -1.66 3.23
N VAL A 64 10.92 -1.38 2.90
CA VAL A 64 10.54 -0.56 1.74
C VAL A 64 10.98 0.90 1.93
N VAL A 65 10.78 1.46 3.12
CA VAL A 65 11.22 2.82 3.43
C VAL A 65 12.73 2.96 3.27
N ARG A 66 13.49 1.99 3.75
CA ARG A 66 14.96 1.99 3.63
C ARG A 66 15.40 1.94 2.17
N GLU A 67 14.80 1.06 1.37
CA GLU A 67 15.06 0.95 -0.06
C GLU A 67 14.81 2.27 -0.78
N LEU A 68 13.68 2.91 -0.52
CA LEU A 68 13.32 4.19 -1.12
C LEU A 68 14.22 5.34 -0.66
N LYS A 69 14.59 5.40 0.62
CA LYS A 69 15.55 6.39 1.12
C LYS A 69 16.92 6.23 0.47
N ASP A 70 17.41 5.01 0.35
CA ASP A 70 18.69 4.71 -0.28
C ASP A 70 18.70 5.10 -1.76
N SER A 71 17.54 5.08 -2.41
CA SER A 71 17.38 5.53 -3.80
C SER A 71 17.25 7.06 -3.95
N GLY A 72 17.20 7.80 -2.86
CA GLY A 72 17.07 9.26 -2.85
C GLY A 72 15.64 9.78 -2.84
N ALA A 73 14.64 8.93 -2.62
CA ALA A 73 13.26 9.36 -2.50
C ALA A 73 12.97 9.97 -1.11
N ASN A 74 12.05 10.92 -1.07
CA ASN A 74 11.48 11.41 0.18
C ASN A 74 10.35 10.47 0.61
N VAL A 75 10.50 9.81 1.75
CA VAL A 75 9.61 8.71 2.12
C VAL A 75 9.36 8.61 3.63
N ARG A 76 8.16 8.25 3.99
CA ARG A 76 7.81 7.80 5.35
C ARG A 76 6.94 6.56 5.28
N GLY A 77 6.86 5.81 6.37
CA GLY A 77 6.09 4.57 6.44
C GLY A 77 5.00 4.62 7.47
N GLU A 78 3.90 3.92 7.18
CA GLU A 78 2.79 3.70 8.09
C GLU A 78 2.31 2.26 8.05
N VAL A 79 1.91 1.75 9.21
CA VAL A 79 1.21 0.47 9.37
C VAL A 79 -0.14 0.77 10.00
N MET A 80 -1.20 0.25 9.40
CA MET A 80 -2.55 0.35 9.95
C MET A 80 -3.08 -1.04 10.28
N ARG A 81 -3.82 -1.15 11.40
CA ARG A 81 -4.51 -2.37 11.81
C ARG A 81 -6.01 -2.15 11.64
N VAL A 82 -6.65 -3.00 10.84
CA VAL A 82 -8.08 -2.87 10.52
C VAL A 82 -8.78 -4.22 10.64
N ALA A 83 -10.11 -4.19 10.72
CA ALA A 83 -10.91 -5.40 10.66
C ALA A 83 -10.80 -6.06 9.29
N LEU A 84 -10.99 -7.37 9.27
CA LEU A 84 -10.95 -8.18 8.06
C LEU A 84 -11.81 -7.57 6.94
N GLY A 85 -11.24 -7.43 5.75
CA GLY A 85 -11.92 -6.86 4.58
C GLY A 85 -11.92 -5.33 4.50
N GLN A 86 -11.36 -4.63 5.48
CA GLN A 86 -11.35 -3.15 5.51
C GLN A 86 -10.09 -2.50 4.90
N THR A 87 -9.19 -3.29 4.33
CA THR A 87 -7.97 -2.77 3.70
C THR A 87 -8.25 -1.73 2.61
N PRO A 88 -9.16 -1.92 1.65
CA PRO A 88 -9.42 -0.90 0.63
C PRO A 88 -9.89 0.42 1.23
N ARG A 89 -10.78 0.37 2.21
CA ARG A 89 -11.28 1.55 2.89
C ARG A 89 -10.17 2.31 3.63
N ALA A 90 -9.29 1.58 4.32
CA ALA A 90 -8.15 2.18 5.02
C ALA A 90 -7.23 2.94 4.05
N ILE A 91 -6.94 2.35 2.90
CA ILE A 91 -6.12 2.98 1.86
C ILE A 91 -6.78 4.27 1.36
N LEU A 92 -8.07 4.22 1.02
CA LEU A 92 -8.80 5.37 0.51
C LEU A 92 -8.95 6.48 1.54
N ASP A 93 -9.20 6.13 2.78
CA ASP A 93 -9.32 7.11 3.87
C ASP A 93 -7.98 7.82 4.12
N LEU A 94 -6.88 7.07 4.17
CA LEU A 94 -5.56 7.69 4.33
C LEU A 94 -5.21 8.59 3.14
N ALA A 95 -5.51 8.15 1.92
CA ALA A 95 -5.27 8.96 0.72
C ALA A 95 -6.01 10.30 0.79
N ARG A 96 -7.25 10.28 1.23
CA ARG A 96 -8.05 11.51 1.40
C ARG A 96 -7.50 12.37 2.53
N ASP A 97 -7.26 11.79 3.70
CA ASP A 97 -6.86 12.53 4.90
C ASP A 97 -5.47 13.18 4.75
N GLU A 98 -4.58 12.54 4.01
CA GLU A 98 -3.22 13.04 3.75
C GLU A 98 -3.11 13.90 2.49
N GLY A 99 -4.19 14.11 1.75
CA GLY A 99 -4.16 14.89 0.52
C GLY A 99 -3.30 14.25 -0.57
N VAL A 100 -3.35 12.93 -0.69
CA VAL A 100 -2.60 12.17 -1.69
C VAL A 100 -3.12 12.49 -3.10
N GLY A 101 -2.21 12.71 -4.03
CA GLY A 101 -2.54 13.00 -5.43
C GLY A 101 -2.41 11.80 -6.37
N LEU A 102 -1.81 10.71 -5.90
CA LEU A 102 -1.63 9.48 -6.67
C LEU A 102 -1.52 8.28 -5.73
N ILE A 103 -2.24 7.21 -6.04
CA ILE A 103 -2.07 5.91 -5.38
C ILE A 103 -1.28 5.00 -6.33
N VAL A 104 -0.23 4.36 -5.84
CA VAL A 104 0.57 3.36 -6.57
C VAL A 104 0.46 2.02 -5.85
N MET A 105 0.18 0.97 -6.59
CA MET A 105 0.04 -0.37 -6.02
C MET A 105 0.27 -1.46 -7.07
N GLY A 106 0.48 -2.69 -6.60
CA GLY A 106 0.55 -3.84 -7.50
C GLY A 106 -0.84 -4.28 -7.97
N THR A 107 -0.88 -5.01 -9.08
CA THR A 107 -2.14 -5.56 -9.62
C THR A 107 -2.75 -6.63 -8.73
N ARG A 108 -1.93 -7.34 -7.93
CA ARG A 108 -2.35 -8.46 -7.08
C ARG A 108 -1.64 -8.42 -5.75
N GLY A 109 -2.29 -9.01 -4.74
CA GLY A 109 -1.71 -9.24 -3.44
C GLY A 109 -1.34 -10.70 -3.19
N LEU A 110 -1.06 -11.04 -1.94
CA LEU A 110 -0.64 -12.39 -1.53
C LEU A 110 -1.72 -13.44 -1.70
N SER A 111 -2.99 -13.07 -1.65
CA SER A 111 -4.14 -13.99 -1.69
C SER A 111 -4.77 -14.13 -3.08
N ASP A 112 -4.20 -13.54 -4.10
CA ASP A 112 -4.82 -13.50 -5.42
C ASP A 112 -4.49 -14.72 -6.25
N TRP A 113 -5.54 -15.29 -6.83
CA TRP A 113 -5.49 -16.49 -7.67
C TRP A 113 -5.73 -16.10 -9.13
N GLY A 114 -4.90 -16.62 -10.02
CA GLY A 114 -5.06 -16.45 -11.46
C GLY A 114 -4.24 -15.32 -12.07
N ARG A 115 -3.85 -15.51 -13.34
CA ARG A 115 -2.87 -14.64 -14.03
C ARG A 115 -3.48 -13.40 -14.69
N LEU A 116 -4.79 -13.37 -14.87
CA LEU A 116 -5.46 -12.40 -15.74
C LEU A 116 -6.34 -11.39 -14.98
N LEU A 117 -6.55 -11.59 -13.70
CA LEU A 117 -7.45 -10.75 -12.92
C LEU A 117 -6.70 -9.84 -11.97
N MET A 118 -7.15 -8.61 -11.89
CA MET A 118 -6.72 -7.66 -10.86
C MET A 118 -7.18 -8.18 -9.50
N GLY A 119 -6.33 -8.05 -8.47
CA GLY A 119 -6.66 -8.45 -7.11
C GLY A 119 -7.84 -7.69 -6.53
N SER A 120 -8.47 -8.25 -5.52
CA SER A 120 -9.68 -7.68 -4.91
C SER A 120 -9.45 -6.28 -4.34
N VAL A 121 -8.30 -6.04 -3.69
CA VAL A 121 -7.96 -4.71 -3.16
C VAL A 121 -7.73 -3.73 -4.29
N ALA A 122 -6.89 -4.07 -5.27
CA ALA A 122 -6.61 -3.21 -6.42
C ALA A 122 -7.88 -2.88 -7.21
N HIS A 123 -8.77 -3.87 -7.41
CA HIS A 123 -10.04 -3.67 -8.09
C HIS A 123 -10.92 -2.63 -7.37
N LYS A 124 -11.07 -2.75 -6.07
CA LYS A 124 -11.84 -1.79 -5.27
C LYS A 124 -11.22 -0.40 -5.26
N ILE A 125 -9.90 -0.31 -5.14
CA ILE A 125 -9.21 0.99 -5.16
C ILE A 125 -9.41 1.67 -6.50
N VAL A 126 -9.21 0.98 -7.61
CA VAL A 126 -9.41 1.53 -8.96
C VAL A 126 -10.85 2.04 -9.15
N HIS A 127 -11.83 1.31 -8.60
CA HIS A 127 -13.24 1.68 -8.71
C HIS A 127 -13.65 2.87 -7.84
N LEU A 128 -13.08 3.00 -6.66
CA LEU A 128 -13.57 3.90 -5.62
C LEU A 128 -12.66 5.12 -5.36
N ALA A 129 -11.43 5.09 -5.87
CA ALA A 129 -10.49 6.20 -5.64
C ALA A 129 -10.96 7.48 -6.32
N GLU A 130 -10.83 8.59 -5.62
CA GLU A 130 -11.11 9.92 -6.13
C GLU A 130 -9.87 10.57 -6.78
N VAL A 131 -8.73 9.90 -6.69
CA VAL A 131 -7.45 10.33 -7.27
C VAL A 131 -6.95 9.29 -8.27
N PRO A 132 -6.02 9.66 -9.17
CA PRO A 132 -5.40 8.69 -10.08
C PRO A 132 -4.80 7.50 -9.34
N VAL A 133 -4.92 6.32 -9.95
CA VAL A 133 -4.35 5.07 -9.43
C VAL A 133 -3.45 4.48 -10.50
N LEU A 134 -2.20 4.27 -10.15
CA LEU A 134 -1.22 3.59 -10.99
C LEU A 134 -1.07 2.16 -10.50
N VAL A 135 -1.50 1.22 -11.32
CA VAL A 135 -1.44 -0.21 -11.02
C VAL A 135 -0.25 -0.82 -11.76
N VAL A 136 0.67 -1.42 -11.02
CA VAL A 136 1.90 -2.00 -11.55
C VAL A 136 1.76 -3.52 -11.66
N ARG A 137 2.08 -4.07 -12.82
CA ARG A 137 2.05 -5.50 -13.10
C ARG A 137 3.35 -6.20 -12.74
#